data_0975972d93816e86b1753d3605cba406
#
_entry.id   0975972d93816e86b1753d3605cba406
#
_cell.length_a   1.000
_cell.length_b   1.000
_cell.length_c   1.000
_cell.angle_alpha   90.00
_cell.angle_beta   90.00
_cell.angle_gamma   90.00
#
_symmetry.space_group_name_H-M   'P 1'
#
loop_
_entity.id
_entity.type
_entity.pdbx_description
1 polymer ?
#
loop_
_entity_poly.entity_id
_entity_poly.type
_entity_poly.pdbx_seq_one_letter_code
_entity_poly.pdbx_strand_id
1 'polypeptide(L)'
;MSLTFTAARWRALALLTVAAVAGALTGVQPAQAARPGFRMPFLCGQTWQGNNWNGHSPAHSIDWNHYDANGSPDDLSRRVVASAGGTVLESYYSTTTGYGNTIVIGHGDGWRTRYAHLSERLVAKGDTVNQGTVIGKVGASSAKYDLSPHLHYEQIHDGSVVVSVVQGVTWSDYLKRNQTSTNNC
;
A
#
# COMPACT_ATOMS: atom_id res chain seq x y z
N MET A 1 -75.22 -46.26 -53.51
CA MET A 1 -73.80 -45.99 -53.35
C MET A 1 -73.65 -44.56 -52.92
N SER A 2 -73.44 -44.29 -51.63
CA SER A 2 -73.40 -42.94 -51.08
C SER A 2 -72.03 -42.73 -50.44
N LEU A 3 -71.28 -41.83 -50.97
CA LEU A 3 -69.92 -41.47 -50.49
C LEU A 3 -70.03 -40.26 -49.51
N THR A 4 -69.73 -40.49 -48.28
CA THR A 4 -69.66 -39.48 -47.24
C THR A 4 -68.27 -38.91 -47.17
N PHE A 5 -68.13 -37.63 -47.42
CA PHE A 5 -66.87 -36.88 -47.24
C PHE A 5 -66.74 -36.40 -45.79
N THR A 6 -65.73 -36.85 -45.11
CA THR A 6 -65.32 -36.33 -43.77
C THR A 6 -64.42 -35.17 -43.93
N ALA A 7 -64.79 -33.99 -43.37
CA ALA A 7 -64.01 -32.78 -43.34
C ALA A 7 -62.96 -32.85 -42.22
N ALA A 8 -61.70 -32.73 -42.58
CA ALA A 8 -60.58 -32.59 -41.64
C ALA A 8 -60.51 -31.18 -41.06
N ARG A 9 -60.65 -31.06 -39.74
CA ARG A 9 -60.48 -29.79 -39.01
C ARG A 9 -58.98 -29.54 -38.74
N TRP A 10 -58.38 -28.57 -39.34
CA TRP A 10 -57.03 -28.10 -39.04
C TRP A 10 -57.08 -27.23 -37.77
N ARG A 11 -56.41 -27.67 -36.70
CA ARG A 11 -56.19 -26.85 -35.51
C ARG A 11 -54.92 -26.05 -35.74
N ALA A 12 -55.04 -24.74 -35.81
CA ALA A 12 -53.90 -23.81 -35.83
C ALA A 12 -53.26 -23.79 -34.42
N LEU A 13 -52.02 -24.20 -34.32
CA LEU A 13 -51.20 -24.08 -33.12
C LEU A 13 -50.63 -22.66 -33.10
N ALA A 14 -51.08 -21.83 -32.18
CA ALA A 14 -50.44 -20.52 -31.93
C ALA A 14 -49.17 -20.69 -31.11
N LEU A 15 -48.05 -20.44 -31.74
CA LEU A 15 -46.73 -20.38 -31.06
C LEU A 15 -46.63 -19.01 -30.33
N LEU A 16 -46.74 -19.05 -29.01
CA LEU A 16 -46.39 -17.91 -28.17
C LEU A 16 -44.86 -17.82 -28.07
N THR A 17 -44.26 -16.86 -28.75
CA THR A 17 -42.84 -16.48 -28.57
C THR A 17 -42.72 -15.62 -27.30
N VAL A 18 -42.18 -16.20 -26.24
CA VAL A 18 -41.73 -15.44 -25.05
C VAL A 18 -40.41 -14.76 -25.38
N ALA A 19 -40.46 -13.46 -25.57
CA ALA A 19 -39.26 -12.66 -25.68
C ALA A 19 -38.61 -12.51 -24.29
N ALA A 20 -37.53 -13.20 -24.04
CA ALA A 20 -36.69 -13.00 -22.84
C ALA A 20 -35.98 -11.67 -22.97
N VAL A 21 -36.41 -10.67 -22.19
CA VAL A 21 -35.66 -9.42 -22.00
C VAL A 21 -34.47 -9.71 -21.08
N ALA A 22 -33.30 -9.93 -21.66
CA ALA A 22 -32.05 -9.98 -20.93
C ALA A 22 -31.72 -8.58 -20.43
N GLY A 23 -32.11 -8.26 -19.20
CA GLY A 23 -31.67 -7.05 -18.52
C GLY A 23 -30.16 -7.16 -18.26
N ALA A 24 -29.38 -6.33 -18.97
CA ALA A 24 -27.96 -6.15 -18.66
C ALA A 24 -27.85 -5.48 -17.27
N LEU A 25 -27.51 -6.27 -16.26
CA LEU A 25 -27.08 -5.77 -14.98
C LEU A 25 -25.72 -5.09 -15.21
N THR A 26 -25.71 -3.78 -15.44
CA THR A 26 -24.50 -2.96 -15.39
C THR A 26 -24.05 -2.98 -13.93
N GLY A 27 -23.18 -3.93 -13.56
CA GLY A 27 -22.53 -3.95 -12.26
C GLY A 27 -21.73 -2.65 -12.14
N VAL A 28 -22.17 -1.76 -11.24
CA VAL A 28 -21.34 -0.63 -10.80
C VAL A 28 -20.16 -1.25 -10.07
N GLN A 29 -19.00 -1.37 -10.73
CA GLN A 29 -17.77 -1.72 -10.04
C GLN A 29 -17.51 -0.64 -8.98
N PRO A 30 -17.28 -1.02 -7.71
CA PRO A 30 -16.86 -0.04 -6.72
C PRO A 30 -15.61 0.67 -7.25
N ALA A 31 -15.64 2.00 -7.23
CA ALA A 31 -14.46 2.79 -7.60
C ALA A 31 -13.30 2.32 -6.73
N GLN A 32 -12.21 1.87 -7.35
CA GLN A 32 -11.03 1.47 -6.61
C GLN A 32 -10.55 2.69 -5.80
N ALA A 33 -10.40 2.50 -4.49
CA ALA A 33 -10.00 3.57 -3.59
C ALA A 33 -8.70 4.22 -4.06
N ALA A 34 -8.71 5.54 -4.18
CA ALA A 34 -7.54 6.30 -4.62
C ALA A 34 -6.41 6.14 -3.60
N ARG A 35 -5.18 5.95 -4.09
CA ARG A 35 -3.99 5.93 -3.24
C ARG A 35 -3.86 7.27 -2.50
N PRO A 36 -3.64 7.28 -1.17
CA PRO A 36 -3.31 8.49 -0.43
C PRO A 36 -2.06 9.19 -1.02
N GLY A 37 -2.02 10.51 -0.92
CA GLY A 37 -0.86 11.31 -1.37
C GLY A 37 0.34 11.14 -0.43
N PHE A 38 0.92 9.95 -0.39
CA PHE A 38 2.05 9.64 0.51
C PHE A 38 3.24 10.56 0.27
N ARG A 39 3.73 11.18 1.36
CA ARG A 39 4.96 11.97 1.39
C ARG A 39 6.13 11.11 1.86
N MET A 40 7.35 11.62 1.71
CA MET A 40 8.52 10.95 2.29
C MET A 40 8.37 10.83 3.82
N PRO A 41 8.87 9.74 4.43
CA PRO A 41 8.76 9.54 5.88
C PRO A 41 9.79 10.35 6.68
N PHE A 42 10.18 11.53 6.20
CA PHE A 42 11.21 12.39 6.79
C PHE A 42 10.78 13.86 6.80
N LEU A 43 11.43 14.65 7.64
CA LEU A 43 11.14 16.08 7.77
C LEU A 43 11.43 16.85 6.46
N CYS A 44 10.67 17.92 6.26
CA CYS A 44 10.85 18.85 5.14
C CYS A 44 12.32 19.27 4.93
N GLY A 45 12.75 19.29 3.68
CA GLY A 45 14.08 19.72 3.27
C GLY A 45 15.18 18.66 3.40
N GLN A 46 14.92 17.54 4.09
CA GLN A 46 15.90 16.46 4.18
C GLN A 46 15.97 15.65 2.89
N THR A 47 17.20 15.39 2.41
CA THR A 47 17.44 14.54 1.23
C THR A 47 17.91 13.17 1.69
N TRP A 48 17.23 12.15 1.22
CA TRP A 48 17.51 10.74 1.54
C TRP A 48 17.71 9.94 0.26
N GLN A 49 18.58 8.95 0.32
CA GLN A 49 18.74 7.98 -0.74
C GLN A 49 17.80 6.80 -0.48
N GLY A 50 16.81 6.60 -1.37
CA GLY A 50 16.00 5.39 -1.40
C GLY A 50 16.67 4.34 -2.28
N ASN A 51 16.55 3.09 -1.88
CA ASN A 51 17.07 1.94 -2.60
C ASN A 51 16.04 0.80 -2.58
N ASN A 52 15.65 0.34 -3.75
CA ASN A 52 14.85 -0.86 -3.95
C ASN A 52 15.68 -1.83 -4.79
N TRP A 53 16.54 -2.61 -4.14
CA TRP A 53 17.51 -3.47 -4.80
C TRP A 53 16.95 -4.86 -5.16
N ASN A 54 17.67 -5.59 -6.02
CA ASN A 54 17.29 -6.95 -6.41
C ASN A 54 17.36 -7.91 -5.23
N GLY A 55 16.26 -8.62 -4.96
CA GLY A 55 16.16 -9.54 -3.84
C GLY A 55 15.72 -8.86 -2.54
N HIS A 56 15.30 -7.59 -2.58
CA HIS A 56 14.66 -6.94 -1.43
C HIS A 56 13.44 -7.72 -0.97
N SER A 57 13.30 -7.93 0.32
CA SER A 57 12.20 -8.72 0.89
C SER A 57 11.47 -7.94 1.98
N PRO A 58 10.17 -7.70 1.80
CA PRO A 58 9.36 -8.01 0.62
C PRO A 58 9.73 -7.15 -0.60
N ALA A 59 9.42 -7.65 -1.81
CA ALA A 59 9.55 -6.85 -3.04
C ALA A 59 8.74 -5.54 -2.91
N HIS A 60 9.10 -4.51 -3.68
CA HIS A 60 8.49 -3.18 -3.71
C HIS A 60 8.71 -2.32 -2.46
N SER A 61 9.45 -2.82 -1.45
CA SER A 61 9.87 -2.03 -0.30
C SER A 61 11.00 -1.06 -0.67
N ILE A 62 11.19 -0.03 0.13
CA ILE A 62 12.27 0.94 -0.06
C ILE A 62 13.10 1.00 1.22
N ASP A 63 14.43 0.82 1.12
CA ASP A 63 15.36 1.14 2.19
C ASP A 63 15.85 2.57 2.01
N TRP A 64 15.60 3.40 2.99
CA TRP A 64 16.00 4.79 3.02
C TRP A 64 17.25 4.99 3.88
N ASN A 65 18.28 5.59 3.28
CA ASN A 65 19.54 5.91 3.94
C ASN A 65 19.83 7.40 3.86
N HIS A 66 20.46 7.94 4.87
CA HIS A 66 20.93 9.32 4.91
C HIS A 66 22.44 9.36 5.05
N TYR A 67 23.05 10.34 4.37
CA TYR A 67 24.48 10.56 4.37
C TYR A 67 24.78 12.03 4.68
N ASP A 68 25.84 12.27 5.44
CA ASP A 68 26.33 13.61 5.73
C ASP A 68 27.00 14.25 4.50
N ALA A 69 27.50 15.46 4.65
CA ALA A 69 28.18 16.19 3.57
C ALA A 69 29.49 15.52 3.09
N ASN A 70 30.07 14.62 3.90
CA ASN A 70 31.26 13.85 3.56
C ASN A 70 30.93 12.48 2.95
N GLY A 71 29.64 12.15 2.80
CA GLY A 71 29.15 10.87 2.30
C GLY A 71 29.16 9.75 3.34
N SER A 72 29.31 10.06 4.63
CA SER A 72 29.25 9.07 5.70
C SER A 72 27.81 8.83 6.12
N PRO A 73 27.40 7.56 6.41
CA PRO A 73 26.07 7.26 6.94
C PRO A 73 25.84 8.00 8.26
N ASP A 74 24.71 8.72 8.37
CA ASP A 74 24.32 9.43 9.58
C ASP A 74 22.81 9.36 9.85
N ASP A 75 22.17 8.29 9.41
CA ASP A 75 20.74 8.02 9.51
C ASP A 75 20.30 7.56 10.90
N LEU A 76 21.17 6.96 11.72
CA LEU A 76 20.83 6.48 13.05
C LEU A 76 20.21 7.59 13.92
N SER A 77 19.06 7.28 14.53
CA SER A 77 18.29 8.16 15.41
C SER A 77 17.67 9.39 14.73
N ARG A 78 17.75 9.52 13.40
CA ARG A 78 16.98 10.56 12.70
C ARG A 78 15.49 10.31 12.82
N ARG A 79 14.72 11.38 12.86
CA ARG A 79 13.26 11.31 13.04
C ARG A 79 12.59 10.70 11.82
N VAL A 80 11.67 9.78 12.09
CA VAL A 80 10.73 9.22 11.11
C VAL A 80 9.37 9.86 11.33
N VAL A 81 8.74 10.31 10.25
CA VAL A 81 7.42 10.94 10.29
C VAL A 81 6.39 10.15 9.48
N ALA A 82 5.11 10.28 9.83
CA ALA A 82 4.02 9.65 9.10
C ALA A 82 3.93 10.18 7.66
N SER A 83 3.93 9.29 6.67
CA SER A 83 3.84 9.62 5.23
C SER A 83 2.48 10.17 4.83
N ALA A 84 1.43 9.82 5.57
CA ALA A 84 0.06 10.35 5.46
C ALA A 84 -0.61 10.26 6.81
N GLY A 85 -1.72 10.99 7.01
CA GLY A 85 -2.55 10.88 8.20
C GLY A 85 -3.24 9.53 8.29
N GLY A 86 -3.52 9.07 9.51
CA GLY A 86 -4.19 7.79 9.73
C GLY A 86 -4.19 7.34 11.18
N THR A 87 -4.52 6.07 11.40
CA THR A 87 -4.53 5.43 12.72
C THR A 87 -3.41 4.39 12.80
N VAL A 88 -2.65 4.39 13.89
CA VAL A 88 -1.62 3.39 14.16
C VAL A 88 -2.30 2.04 14.43
N LEU A 89 -2.16 1.12 13.49
CA LEU A 89 -2.73 -0.23 13.59
C LEU A 89 -1.83 -1.15 14.42
N GLU A 90 -0.50 -0.95 14.33
CA GLU A 90 0.50 -1.77 14.98
C GLU A 90 1.68 -0.90 15.42
N SER A 91 2.20 -1.17 16.63
CA SER A 91 3.44 -0.59 17.17
C SER A 91 4.06 -1.61 18.11
N TYR A 92 5.00 -2.41 17.63
CA TYR A 92 5.56 -3.55 18.38
C TYR A 92 6.99 -3.88 17.93
N TYR A 93 7.68 -4.75 18.69
CA TYR A 93 8.93 -5.36 18.26
C TYR A 93 8.66 -6.74 17.67
N SER A 94 9.00 -6.94 16.40
CA SER A 94 8.88 -8.25 15.75
C SER A 94 10.08 -9.14 16.05
N THR A 95 9.80 -10.32 16.63
CA THR A 95 10.82 -11.36 16.89
C THR A 95 10.89 -12.43 15.80
N THR A 96 9.92 -12.42 14.87
CA THR A 96 9.75 -13.51 13.88
C THR A 96 9.95 -13.10 12.44
N THR A 97 9.75 -11.82 12.09
CA THR A 97 9.77 -11.34 10.68
C THR A 97 11.08 -10.68 10.27
N GLY A 98 11.94 -10.32 11.23
CA GLY A 98 13.14 -9.53 10.95
C GLY A 98 12.94 -8.03 11.01
N TYR A 99 11.72 -7.49 11.02
CA TYR A 99 11.43 -6.06 11.04
C TYR A 99 11.86 -5.30 12.30
N GLY A 100 12.10 -6.02 13.43
CA GLY A 100 12.44 -5.38 14.71
C GLY A 100 11.35 -4.44 15.20
N ASN A 101 11.72 -3.25 15.67
CA ASN A 101 10.75 -2.20 16.02
C ASN A 101 10.02 -1.72 14.77
N THR A 102 8.70 -1.93 14.76
CA THR A 102 7.86 -1.67 13.60
C THR A 102 6.60 -0.90 13.98
N ILE A 103 6.18 -0.01 13.08
CA ILE A 103 4.92 0.73 13.14
C ILE A 103 4.19 0.51 11.83
N VAL A 104 2.87 0.22 11.91
CA VAL A 104 1.98 0.17 10.75
C VAL A 104 0.86 1.18 10.95
N ILE A 105 0.67 2.08 9.99
CA ILE A 105 -0.40 3.08 9.98
C ILE A 105 -1.40 2.73 8.89
N GLY A 106 -2.68 2.68 9.26
CA GLY A 106 -3.80 2.54 8.34
C GLY A 106 -4.34 3.89 7.88
N HIS A 107 -4.57 4.02 6.57
CA HIS A 107 -4.98 5.28 5.94
C HIS A 107 -6.38 5.23 5.33
N GLY A 108 -7.16 4.18 5.66
CA GLY A 108 -8.45 3.89 5.05
C GLY A 108 -8.33 3.09 3.74
N ASP A 109 -9.46 2.57 3.27
CA ASP A 109 -9.62 1.93 1.96
C ASP A 109 -8.54 0.88 1.62
N GLY A 110 -8.15 0.06 2.61
CA GLY A 110 -7.13 -0.98 2.45
C GLY A 110 -5.68 -0.48 2.45
N TRP A 111 -5.43 0.83 2.44
CA TRP A 111 -4.09 1.42 2.41
C TRP A 111 -3.43 1.43 3.77
N ARG A 112 -2.14 1.02 3.80
CA ARG A 112 -1.28 1.07 4.99
C ARG A 112 0.13 1.47 4.60
N THR A 113 0.89 2.00 5.57
CA THR A 113 2.34 2.15 5.48
C THR A 113 3.00 1.43 6.64
N ARG A 114 4.16 0.80 6.37
CA ARG A 114 5.02 0.19 7.40
C ARG A 114 6.33 0.94 7.47
N TYR A 115 6.81 1.09 8.71
CA TYR A 115 8.08 1.68 9.07
C TYR A 115 8.80 0.69 9.99
N ALA A 116 9.94 0.15 9.57
CA ALA A 116 10.64 -0.91 10.31
C ALA A 116 12.10 -0.57 10.59
N HIS A 117 12.74 -1.45 11.36
CA HIS A 117 14.11 -1.32 11.88
C HIS A 117 14.31 -0.09 12.79
N LEU A 118 13.24 0.47 13.36
CA LEU A 118 13.33 1.67 14.19
C LEU A 118 14.18 1.43 15.44
N SER A 119 14.92 2.46 15.88
CA SER A 119 15.56 2.47 17.19
C SER A 119 14.54 2.75 18.31
N GLU A 120 13.55 3.58 18.00
CA GLU A 120 12.52 4.00 18.96
C GLU A 120 11.17 4.14 18.24
N ARG A 121 10.09 3.69 18.91
CA ARG A 121 8.69 3.91 18.50
C ARG A 121 8.09 4.94 19.44
N LEU A 122 7.56 6.04 18.89
CA LEU A 122 7.04 7.18 19.64
C LEU A 122 5.51 7.26 19.66
N VAL A 123 4.85 6.28 19.03
CA VAL A 123 3.39 6.16 18.96
C VAL A 123 2.95 4.76 19.32
N ALA A 124 1.76 4.63 19.87
CA ALA A 124 1.15 3.37 20.29
C ALA A 124 0.01 2.96 19.32
N LYS A 125 -0.34 1.68 19.34
CA LYS A 125 -1.53 1.18 18.62
C LYS A 125 -2.78 1.91 19.10
N GLY A 126 -3.57 2.41 18.15
CA GLY A 126 -4.79 3.18 18.37
C GLY A 126 -4.59 4.69 18.26
N ASP A 127 -3.36 5.20 18.30
CA ASP A 127 -3.11 6.62 18.15
C ASP A 127 -3.52 7.11 16.74
N THR A 128 -4.09 8.30 16.67
CA THR A 128 -4.34 9.01 15.43
C THR A 128 -3.18 9.96 15.15
N VAL A 129 -2.64 9.91 13.93
CA VAL A 129 -1.51 10.74 13.50
C VAL A 129 -1.88 11.54 12.26
N ASN A 130 -1.39 12.77 12.17
CA ASN A 130 -1.42 13.56 10.94
C ASN A 130 -0.19 13.25 10.09
N GLN A 131 -0.25 13.55 8.78
CA GLN A 131 0.92 13.56 7.93
C GLN A 131 2.01 14.46 8.56
N GLY A 132 3.27 14.00 8.59
CA GLY A 132 4.38 14.73 9.21
C GLY A 132 4.49 14.60 10.73
N THR A 133 3.55 13.93 11.42
CA THR A 133 3.70 13.61 12.84
C THR A 133 4.92 12.72 13.05
N VAL A 134 5.79 13.08 14.01
CA VAL A 134 6.95 12.21 14.37
C VAL A 134 6.44 10.94 15.03
N ILE A 135 6.78 9.80 14.45
CA ILE A 135 6.29 8.47 14.88
C ILE A 135 7.40 7.58 15.46
N GLY A 136 8.66 7.87 15.16
CA GLY A 136 9.77 7.06 15.61
C GLY A 136 11.12 7.64 15.19
N LYS A 137 12.17 6.84 15.37
CA LYS A 137 13.54 7.17 14.95
C LYS A 137 14.15 6.01 14.15
N VAL A 138 14.96 6.35 13.15
CA VAL A 138 15.71 5.38 12.35
C VAL A 138 16.63 4.56 13.26
N GLY A 139 16.76 3.27 12.98
CA GLY A 139 17.62 2.36 13.71
C GLY A 139 18.12 1.23 12.83
N ALA A 140 18.51 0.15 13.50
CA ALA A 140 18.97 -1.10 12.90
C ALA A 140 18.35 -2.31 13.63
N SER A 141 17.17 -2.13 14.24
CA SER A 141 16.59 -3.19 15.07
C SER A 141 16.11 -4.36 14.22
N SER A 142 16.50 -5.56 14.61
CA SER A 142 16.06 -6.83 14.03
C SER A 142 16.32 -7.96 15.02
N ALA A 143 15.45 -8.98 15.01
CA ALA A 143 15.69 -10.21 15.75
C ALA A 143 16.42 -11.28 14.91
N LYS A 144 16.64 -11.02 13.61
CA LYS A 144 17.18 -12.02 12.68
C LYS A 144 18.47 -11.61 11.98
N TYR A 145 18.70 -10.31 11.85
CA TYR A 145 19.77 -9.78 10.99
C TYR A 145 20.61 -8.77 11.76
N ASP A 146 21.89 -8.76 11.47
CA ASP A 146 22.78 -7.66 11.84
C ASP A 146 22.72 -6.62 10.71
N LEU A 147 22.12 -5.46 10.99
CA LEU A 147 21.78 -4.45 10.00
C LEU A 147 22.57 -3.16 10.25
N SER A 148 23.00 -2.51 9.19
CA SER A 148 23.35 -1.09 9.25
C SER A 148 22.08 -0.25 9.45
N PRO A 149 22.16 0.92 10.12
CA PRO A 149 21.01 1.79 10.28
C PRO A 149 20.40 2.17 8.93
N HIS A 150 19.07 2.09 8.83
CA HIS A 150 18.26 2.55 7.69
C HIS A 150 16.78 2.53 8.10
N LEU A 151 15.92 3.15 7.30
CA LEU A 151 14.48 2.98 7.42
C LEU A 151 13.98 2.06 6.31
N HIS A 152 13.47 0.89 6.69
CA HIS A 152 12.68 0.05 5.79
C HIS A 152 11.24 0.57 5.73
N TYR A 153 10.76 0.85 4.51
CA TYR A 153 9.46 1.44 4.25
C TYR A 153 8.65 0.66 3.23
N GLU A 154 7.36 0.45 3.51
CA GLU A 154 6.43 -0.21 2.60
C GLU A 154 5.14 0.60 2.44
N GLN A 155 4.57 0.57 1.24
CA GLN A 155 3.17 0.84 1.00
C GLN A 155 2.44 -0.47 0.77
N ILE A 156 1.32 -0.66 1.48
CA ILE A 156 0.55 -1.89 1.47
C ILE A 156 -0.88 -1.54 1.05
N HIS A 157 -1.44 -2.30 0.12
CA HIS A 157 -2.83 -2.18 -0.27
C HIS A 157 -3.48 -3.56 -0.26
N ASP A 158 -4.61 -3.69 0.45
CA ASP A 158 -5.35 -4.94 0.63
C ASP A 158 -4.46 -6.12 1.06
N GLY A 159 -3.53 -5.83 2.00
CA GLY A 159 -2.62 -6.83 2.58
C GLY A 159 -1.38 -7.15 1.75
N SER A 160 -1.23 -6.63 0.55
CA SER A 160 -0.08 -6.84 -0.33
C SER A 160 0.84 -5.63 -0.36
N VAL A 161 2.15 -5.82 -0.28
CA VAL A 161 3.13 -4.74 -0.55
C VAL A 161 3.07 -4.40 -2.02
N VAL A 162 2.92 -3.12 -2.32
CA VAL A 162 2.77 -2.61 -3.69
C VAL A 162 3.89 -1.64 -4.03
N VAL A 163 4.14 -1.46 -5.34
CA VAL A 163 5.08 -0.43 -5.81
C VAL A 163 4.74 0.91 -5.18
N SER A 164 5.68 1.44 -4.41
CA SER A 164 5.48 2.68 -3.67
C SER A 164 5.43 3.90 -4.58
N VAL A 165 4.53 4.85 -4.29
CA VAL A 165 4.53 6.18 -4.90
C VAL A 165 4.70 7.21 -3.78
N VAL A 166 5.81 7.93 -3.78
CA VAL A 166 6.20 8.86 -2.71
C VAL A 166 6.37 10.24 -3.30
N GLN A 167 5.55 11.21 -2.88
CA GLN A 167 5.53 12.58 -3.43
C GLN A 167 5.37 12.60 -4.97
N GLY A 168 4.50 11.73 -5.50
CA GLY A 168 4.25 11.59 -6.94
C GLY A 168 5.33 10.82 -7.72
N VAL A 169 6.40 10.39 -7.06
CA VAL A 169 7.48 9.59 -7.66
C VAL A 169 7.20 8.11 -7.47
N THR A 170 7.09 7.37 -8.59
CA THR A 170 6.99 5.91 -8.56
C THR A 170 8.34 5.29 -8.25
N TRP A 171 8.38 4.41 -7.24
CA TRP A 171 9.55 3.65 -6.82
C TRP A 171 9.45 2.22 -7.35
N SER A 172 9.70 2.08 -8.65
CA SER A 172 9.80 0.74 -9.28
C SER A 172 10.98 -0.04 -8.74
N ASP A 173 10.93 -1.37 -8.86
CA ASP A 173 12.00 -2.24 -8.41
C ASP A 173 13.33 -1.90 -9.10
N TYR A 174 14.42 -2.11 -8.38
CA TYR A 174 15.81 -1.79 -8.78
C TYR A 174 16.13 -0.31 -8.92
N LEU A 175 15.28 0.56 -8.39
CA LEU A 175 15.52 2.00 -8.38
C LEU A 175 16.39 2.39 -7.18
N LYS A 176 17.49 3.13 -7.44
CA LYS A 176 18.28 3.81 -6.42
C LYS A 176 18.43 5.28 -6.79
N ARG A 177 17.98 6.17 -5.93
CA ARG A 177 18.03 7.61 -6.17
C ARG A 177 17.91 8.43 -4.88
N ASN A 178 18.37 9.67 -4.93
CA ASN A 178 18.10 10.65 -3.90
C ASN A 178 16.74 11.33 -4.13
N GLN A 179 16.03 11.61 -3.05
CA GLN A 179 14.79 12.38 -3.04
C GLN A 179 14.78 13.32 -1.84
N THR A 180 14.31 14.56 -2.04
CA THR A 180 14.17 15.54 -0.98
C THR A 180 12.74 15.55 -0.47
N SER A 181 12.57 15.50 0.85
CA SER A 181 11.28 15.49 1.48
C SER A 181 10.58 16.85 1.39
N THR A 182 9.29 16.80 1.07
CA THR A 182 8.35 17.93 1.17
C THR A 182 7.26 17.64 2.23
N ASN A 183 7.51 16.70 3.15
CA ASN A 183 6.54 16.33 4.17
C ASN A 183 6.52 17.40 5.25
N ASN A 184 5.31 17.98 5.45
CA ASN A 184 5.08 19.02 6.43
C ASN A 184 5.97 20.28 6.21
N CYS A 185 6.16 20.66 4.93
CA CYS A 185 6.65 21.98 4.57
C CYS A 185 5.49 23.02 4.58
#